data_522fe6cd05410f32032361db78b9d109
#
_entry.id   522fe6cd05410f32032361db78b9d109
#
_cell.length_a   1.000
_cell.length_b   1.000
_cell.length_c   1.000
_cell.angle_alpha   90.00
_cell.angle_beta   90.00
_cell.angle_gamma   90.00
#
_symmetry.space_group_name_H-M   'P 1'
#
loop_
_entity.id
_entity.type
_entity.pdbx_description
1 polymer ?
#
loop_
_entity_poly.entity_id
_entity_poly.type
_entity_poly.pdbx_seq_one_letter_code
_entity_poly.pdbx_strand_id
1 'polypeptide(L)'
;WWERHQGKDQILAAVLKKNPYFINEPIYAKRLEDEADKIVEQYAVGRLIVAGDNRYLSGDLLDFLNCLPVTKTETSKKANTFINFRWALELNHQNFFAPGAAYEPGHVCTLLRNPHIARNEEMQLYPLEDSKNLRDQYLGHLTDVVMVGYTSLAAERLGGADYDGDMIKTISDP
;
A
#
# COMPACT_ATOMS: atom_id res chain seq x y z
N TRP A 1 -15.47 -5.50 -30.65
CA TRP A 1 -15.20 -5.38 -29.21
C TRP A 1 -14.24 -6.47 -28.73
N TRP A 2 -14.34 -7.68 -29.28
CA TRP A 2 -13.48 -8.84 -28.96
C TRP A 2 -12.04 -8.66 -29.43
N GLU A 3 -11.82 -7.90 -30.49
CA GLU A 3 -10.53 -7.85 -31.20
C GLU A 3 -9.49 -6.95 -30.55
N ARG A 4 -9.83 -6.12 -29.56
CA ARG A 4 -8.95 -5.04 -29.15
C ARG A 4 -8.23 -5.20 -27.81
N HIS A 5 -8.65 -6.08 -26.90
CA HIS A 5 -8.18 -5.97 -25.51
C HIS A 5 -8.02 -7.26 -24.72
N GLN A 6 -8.09 -8.44 -25.32
CA GLN A 6 -8.07 -9.65 -24.50
C GLN A 6 -6.88 -10.55 -24.83
N GLY A 7 -6.01 -10.72 -23.84
CA GLY A 7 -5.02 -11.79 -23.87
C GLY A 7 -5.68 -13.17 -23.97
N LYS A 8 -4.94 -14.17 -24.45
CA LYS A 8 -5.43 -15.55 -24.64
C LYS A 8 -6.17 -16.08 -23.41
N ASP A 9 -5.75 -15.70 -22.21
CA ASP A 9 -6.34 -16.19 -20.95
C ASP A 9 -7.74 -15.62 -20.69
N GLN A 10 -7.98 -14.38 -21.05
CA GLN A 10 -9.30 -13.76 -20.93
C GLN A 10 -10.31 -14.40 -21.90
N ILE A 11 -9.84 -14.79 -23.09
CA ILE A 11 -10.67 -15.52 -24.07
C ILE A 11 -11.04 -16.89 -23.53
N LEU A 12 -10.07 -17.65 -23.00
CA LEU A 12 -10.30 -18.96 -22.40
C LEU A 12 -11.26 -18.87 -21.21
N ALA A 13 -11.08 -17.89 -20.33
CA ALA A 13 -11.97 -17.64 -19.21
C ALA A 13 -13.41 -17.31 -19.67
N ALA A 14 -13.57 -16.52 -20.74
CA ALA A 14 -14.87 -16.18 -21.28
C ALA A 14 -15.58 -17.37 -21.92
N VAL A 15 -14.83 -18.25 -22.61
CA VAL A 15 -15.37 -19.50 -23.17
C VAL A 15 -15.81 -20.43 -22.05
N LEU A 16 -15.00 -20.60 -21.00
CA LEU A 16 -15.31 -21.43 -19.85
C LEU A 16 -16.59 -20.97 -19.11
N LYS A 17 -16.78 -19.64 -18.98
CA LYS A 17 -18.02 -19.09 -18.42
C LYS A 17 -19.27 -19.45 -19.22
N LYS A 18 -19.15 -19.59 -20.55
CA LYS A 18 -20.28 -19.97 -21.43
C LYS A 18 -20.50 -21.47 -21.49
N ASN A 19 -19.43 -22.23 -21.46
CA ASN A 19 -19.47 -23.69 -21.52
C ASN A 19 -18.48 -24.28 -20.49
N PRO A 20 -18.95 -24.65 -19.28
CA PRO A 20 -18.12 -25.24 -18.25
C PRO A 20 -17.43 -26.55 -18.67
N TYR A 21 -17.99 -27.30 -19.60
CA TYR A 21 -17.39 -28.55 -20.09
C TYR A 21 -16.13 -28.32 -20.91
N PHE A 22 -15.86 -27.08 -21.31
CA PHE A 22 -14.62 -26.70 -22.01
C PHE A 22 -13.37 -26.97 -21.20
N ILE A 23 -13.49 -27.13 -19.90
CA ILE A 23 -12.38 -27.51 -19.01
C ILE A 23 -11.73 -28.84 -19.41
N ASN A 24 -12.46 -29.72 -20.08
CA ASN A 24 -12.00 -31.03 -20.52
C ASN A 24 -11.28 -30.99 -21.88
N GLU A 25 -11.26 -29.83 -22.55
CA GLU A 25 -10.56 -29.67 -23.81
C GLU A 25 -9.05 -29.68 -23.63
N PRO A 26 -8.30 -30.41 -24.47
CA PRO A 26 -6.82 -30.50 -24.35
C PRO A 26 -6.11 -29.14 -24.35
N ILE A 27 -6.62 -28.18 -25.08
CA ILE A 27 -6.04 -26.83 -25.13
C ILE A 27 -6.12 -26.12 -23.77
N TYR A 28 -7.21 -26.36 -23.03
CA TYR A 28 -7.39 -25.79 -21.71
C TYR A 28 -6.50 -26.50 -20.68
N ALA A 29 -6.47 -27.83 -20.71
CA ALA A 29 -5.60 -28.62 -19.83
C ALA A 29 -4.13 -28.24 -19.99
N LYS A 30 -3.65 -28.16 -21.24
CA LYS A 30 -2.27 -27.72 -21.51
C LYS A 30 -2.00 -26.32 -20.99
N ARG A 31 -2.95 -25.38 -21.12
CA ARG A 31 -2.77 -24.01 -20.63
C ARG A 31 -2.68 -23.96 -19.10
N LEU A 32 -3.48 -24.76 -18.39
CA LEU A 32 -3.40 -24.86 -16.94
C LEU A 32 -2.07 -25.45 -16.48
N GLU A 33 -1.58 -26.48 -17.18
CA GLU A 33 -0.26 -27.07 -16.91
C GLU A 33 0.86 -26.06 -17.09
N ASP A 34 0.89 -25.34 -18.22
CA ASP A 34 1.87 -24.27 -18.50
C ASP A 34 1.83 -23.17 -17.43
N GLU A 35 0.66 -22.79 -16.91
CA GLU A 35 0.54 -21.78 -15.83
C GLU A 35 0.97 -22.35 -14.47
N ALA A 36 0.62 -23.62 -14.19
CA ALA A 36 1.07 -24.27 -12.96
C ALA A 36 2.59 -24.37 -12.90
N ASP A 37 3.21 -24.77 -14.02
CA ASP A 37 4.67 -24.85 -14.12
C ASP A 37 5.34 -23.49 -13.89
N LYS A 38 4.81 -22.41 -14.47
CA LYS A 38 5.30 -21.06 -14.22
C LYS A 38 5.20 -20.67 -12.74
N ILE A 39 4.09 -21.02 -12.09
CA ILE A 39 3.91 -20.74 -10.64
C ILE A 39 4.96 -21.50 -9.84
N VAL A 40 5.16 -22.78 -10.14
CA VAL A 40 6.18 -23.61 -9.48
C VAL A 40 7.58 -23.02 -9.67
N GLU A 41 7.92 -22.61 -10.90
CA GLU A 41 9.20 -21.93 -11.18
C GLU A 41 9.35 -20.64 -10.37
N GLN A 42 8.29 -19.82 -10.25
CA GLN A 42 8.33 -18.60 -9.46
C GLN A 42 8.59 -18.92 -7.97
N TYR A 43 7.90 -19.91 -7.42
CA TYR A 43 8.14 -20.34 -6.04
C TYR A 43 9.54 -20.92 -5.83
N ALA A 44 10.05 -21.69 -6.78
CA ALA A 44 11.39 -22.27 -6.72
C ALA A 44 12.50 -21.20 -6.65
N VAL A 45 12.27 -20.03 -7.26
CA VAL A 45 13.22 -18.89 -7.19
C VAL A 45 12.87 -17.91 -6.06
N GLY A 46 11.94 -18.27 -5.14
CA GLY A 46 11.58 -17.47 -3.98
C GLY A 46 10.62 -16.33 -4.25
N ARG A 47 9.94 -16.31 -5.40
CA ARG A 47 8.92 -15.32 -5.72
C ARG A 47 7.55 -15.79 -5.20
N LEU A 48 7.18 -15.31 -4.02
CA LEU A 48 5.91 -15.64 -3.39
C LEU A 48 4.83 -14.62 -3.76
N ILE A 49 3.59 -15.10 -3.91
CA ILE A 49 2.41 -14.24 -4.01
C ILE A 49 1.89 -14.05 -2.59
N VAL A 50 1.90 -12.82 -2.12
CA VAL A 50 1.45 -12.44 -0.77
C VAL A 50 0.44 -11.30 -0.85
N ALA A 51 -0.44 -11.21 0.13
CA ALA A 51 -1.36 -10.09 0.25
C ALA A 51 -0.58 -8.82 0.60
N GLY A 52 -0.87 -7.74 -0.10
CA GLY A 52 -0.19 -6.47 0.11
C GLY A 52 -0.40 -5.50 -1.04
N ASP A 53 0.21 -4.33 -0.92
CA ASP A 53 0.18 -3.32 -1.97
C ASP A 53 1.54 -2.61 -2.14
N ASN A 54 1.62 -1.76 -3.16
CA ASN A 54 2.79 -0.91 -3.41
C ASN A 54 2.34 0.54 -3.30
N ARG A 55 3.03 1.32 -2.48
CA ARG A 55 2.70 2.73 -2.24
C ARG A 55 3.96 3.58 -2.15
N TYR A 56 3.82 4.85 -2.47
CA TYR A 56 4.90 5.82 -2.31
C TYR A 56 5.09 6.18 -0.85
N LEU A 57 6.34 6.21 -0.39
CA LEU A 57 6.68 6.61 0.98
C LEU A 57 6.48 8.11 1.17
N SER A 58 5.81 8.47 2.24
CA SER A 58 5.63 9.86 2.66
C SER A 58 5.80 10.01 4.17
N GLY A 59 6.23 11.17 4.62
CA GLY A 59 6.09 11.58 6.01
C GLY A 59 4.64 11.86 6.39
N ASP A 60 4.39 12.09 7.67
CA ASP A 60 3.06 12.49 8.16
C ASP A 60 2.71 13.91 7.70
N LEU A 61 1.83 14.00 6.71
CA LEU A 61 1.43 15.29 6.12
C LEU A 61 0.64 16.17 7.10
N LEU A 62 -0.12 15.56 8.04
CA LEU A 62 -0.83 16.34 9.04
C LEU A 62 0.12 16.92 10.09
N ASP A 63 1.12 16.15 10.48
CA ASP A 63 2.15 16.64 11.40
C ASP A 63 3.02 17.72 10.75
N PHE A 64 3.32 17.58 9.47
CA PHE A 64 3.99 18.62 8.69
C PHE A 64 3.21 19.96 8.75
N LEU A 65 1.87 19.91 8.59
CA LEU A 65 1.03 21.11 8.71
C LEU A 65 1.08 21.73 10.11
N ASN A 66 1.21 20.91 11.17
CA ASN A 66 1.38 21.40 12.54
C ASN A 66 2.70 22.15 12.76
N CYS A 67 3.70 21.87 11.95
CA CYS A 67 5.03 22.51 12.02
C CYS A 67 5.10 23.85 11.26
N LEU A 68 4.10 24.16 10.41
CA LEU A 68 4.12 25.38 9.63
C LEU A 68 3.85 26.62 10.52
N PRO A 69 4.65 27.70 10.38
CA PRO A 69 4.40 28.92 11.12
C PRO A 69 3.08 29.55 10.66
N VAL A 70 2.17 29.76 11.60
CA VAL A 70 0.91 30.47 11.32
C VAL A 70 1.18 31.96 11.38
N THR A 71 1.18 32.63 10.24
CA THR A 71 1.23 34.08 10.16
C THR A 71 -0.10 34.64 10.66
N LYS A 72 -0.06 35.33 11.81
CA LYS A 72 -1.22 36.10 12.31
C LYS A 72 -1.48 37.27 11.36
N THR A 73 -2.48 37.15 10.52
CA THR A 73 -3.00 38.31 9.80
C THR A 73 -3.93 39.06 10.75
N GLU A 74 -3.61 40.30 11.08
CA GLU A 74 -4.28 41.16 12.07
C GLU A 74 -5.75 41.54 11.73
N THR A 75 -6.30 41.10 10.62
CA THR A 75 -7.58 41.59 10.09
C THR A 75 -8.80 40.74 10.44
N SER A 76 -8.69 39.69 11.19
CA SER A 76 -9.88 38.91 11.57
C SER A 76 -9.96 38.67 13.07
N LYS A 77 -10.68 39.52 13.75
CA LYS A 77 -11.04 39.34 15.17
C LYS A 77 -11.99 38.15 15.44
N LYS A 78 -12.28 37.31 14.46
CA LYS A 78 -13.28 36.23 14.57
C LYS A 78 -12.87 34.84 14.15
N ALA A 79 -11.65 34.61 13.75
CA ALA A 79 -11.26 33.26 13.34
C ALA A 79 -9.84 32.90 13.77
N ASN A 80 -9.64 32.78 15.08
CA ASN A 80 -8.54 31.96 15.59
C ASN A 80 -8.94 30.49 15.57
N THR A 81 -9.39 30.01 14.45
CA THR A 81 -9.51 28.58 14.25
C THR A 81 -8.18 28.10 13.67
N PHE A 82 -7.19 27.99 14.53
CA PHE A 82 -6.03 27.20 14.23
C PHE A 82 -6.53 25.78 14.01
N ILE A 83 -6.41 25.27 12.81
CA ILE A 83 -6.59 23.84 12.59
C ILE A 83 -5.39 23.20 13.29
N ASN A 84 -5.59 22.79 14.52
CA ASN A 84 -4.58 22.07 15.28
C ASN A 84 -4.84 20.59 15.05
N PHE A 85 -4.08 19.98 14.16
CA PHE A 85 -4.19 18.55 13.84
C PHE A 85 -3.64 17.64 14.96
N ARG A 86 -3.16 18.18 16.07
CA ARG A 86 -2.70 17.39 17.23
C ARG A 86 -3.76 16.48 17.84
N TRP A 87 -5.01 16.71 17.53
CA TRP A 87 -6.09 15.82 17.89
C TRP A 87 -6.28 14.65 16.90
N ALA A 88 -5.71 14.72 15.71
CA ALA A 88 -5.55 13.54 14.87
C ALA A 88 -4.47 12.65 15.51
N LEU A 89 -4.76 11.36 15.58
CA LEU A 89 -3.81 10.39 16.13
C LEU A 89 -2.45 10.57 15.43
N GLU A 90 -1.43 10.88 16.22
CA GLU A 90 -0.08 11.08 15.70
C GLU A 90 0.51 9.74 15.24
N LEU A 91 1.15 9.76 14.08
CA LEU A 91 1.97 8.65 13.65
C LEU A 91 3.24 8.63 14.49
N ASN A 92 3.55 7.47 15.05
CA ASN A 92 4.74 7.24 15.86
C ASN A 92 5.67 6.22 15.19
N HIS A 93 6.68 5.76 15.90
CA HIS A 93 7.66 4.79 15.38
C HIS A 93 7.12 3.37 15.19
N GLN A 94 5.88 3.07 15.61
CA GLN A 94 5.29 1.74 15.55
C GLN A 94 4.14 1.63 14.56
N ASN A 95 3.64 2.74 14.03
CA ASN A 95 2.48 2.72 13.16
C ASN A 95 2.71 3.47 11.84
N PHE A 96 1.84 3.19 10.90
CA PHE A 96 1.77 3.87 9.61
C PHE A 96 0.32 4.13 9.23
N PHE A 97 0.10 5.02 8.29
CA PHE A 97 -1.21 5.29 7.73
C PHE A 97 -1.18 5.15 6.21
N ALA A 98 -2.13 4.40 5.66
CA ALA A 98 -2.27 4.21 4.22
C ALA A 98 -3.74 4.42 3.84
N PRO A 99 -4.10 5.55 3.24
CA PRO A 99 -5.47 5.88 2.89
C PRO A 99 -6.10 4.82 1.97
N GLY A 100 -7.36 4.46 2.24
CA GLY A 100 -8.11 3.51 1.44
C GLY A 100 -7.59 2.07 1.45
N ALA A 101 -6.61 1.74 2.26
CA ALA A 101 -6.14 0.37 2.42
C ALA A 101 -7.04 -0.41 3.38
N ALA A 102 -7.33 -1.66 3.03
CA ALA A 102 -8.11 -2.58 3.87
C ALA A 102 -7.17 -3.47 4.70
N TYR A 103 -6.40 -2.88 5.60
CA TYR A 103 -5.60 -3.65 6.55
C TYR A 103 -6.43 -4.04 7.75
N GLU A 104 -6.20 -5.25 8.27
CA GLU A 104 -6.86 -5.70 9.49
C GLU A 104 -6.29 -4.98 10.71
N PRO A 105 -7.13 -4.34 11.52
CA PRO A 105 -6.67 -3.69 12.75
C PRO A 105 -5.95 -4.66 13.68
N GLY A 106 -4.85 -4.19 14.24
CA GLY A 106 -4.06 -4.99 15.18
C GLY A 106 -3.10 -6.01 14.55
N HIS A 107 -3.17 -6.23 13.24
CA HIS A 107 -2.21 -7.06 12.53
C HIS A 107 -1.00 -6.22 12.10
N VAL A 108 0.18 -6.77 12.32
CA VAL A 108 1.42 -6.13 11.89
C VAL A 108 1.59 -6.29 10.38
N CYS A 109 1.96 -5.22 9.72
CA CYS A 109 2.35 -5.27 8.31
C CYS A 109 3.86 -5.14 8.18
N THR A 110 4.43 -5.84 7.20
CA THR A 110 5.85 -5.73 6.87
C THR A 110 6.03 -4.78 5.70
N LEU A 111 6.82 -3.74 5.91
CA LEU A 111 7.20 -2.78 4.89
C LEU A 111 8.57 -3.13 4.34
N LEU A 112 8.68 -3.15 3.01
CA LEU A 112 9.90 -3.47 2.27
C LEU A 112 10.12 -2.46 1.14
N ARG A 113 11.38 -2.17 0.85
CA ARG A 113 11.79 -1.40 -0.34
C ARG A 113 12.64 -2.26 -1.26
N ASN A 114 12.49 -2.09 -2.56
CA ASN A 114 13.42 -2.67 -3.54
C ASN A 114 14.50 -1.64 -3.95
N PRO A 115 15.76 -2.06 -4.08
CA PRO A 115 16.28 -3.41 -3.85
C PRO A 115 16.37 -3.75 -2.36
N HIS A 116 15.95 -4.96 -1.98
CA HIS A 116 16.11 -5.50 -0.63
C HIS A 116 17.40 -6.32 -0.59
N ILE A 117 18.44 -5.80 0.05
CA ILE A 117 19.79 -6.35 0.01
C ILE A 117 20.13 -7.09 1.30
N ALA A 118 19.69 -6.56 2.43
CA ALA A 118 20.01 -7.10 3.74
C ALA A 118 18.75 -7.44 4.54
N ARG A 119 18.82 -8.45 5.39
CA ARG A 119 17.68 -8.91 6.21
C ARG A 119 17.12 -7.87 7.17
N ASN A 120 17.92 -6.88 7.52
CA ASN A 120 17.51 -5.78 8.41
C ASN A 120 16.86 -4.60 7.67
N GLU A 121 16.74 -4.68 6.35
CA GLU A 121 16.07 -3.68 5.52
C GLU A 121 14.56 -3.93 5.43
N GLU A 122 13.97 -4.36 6.53
CA GLU A 122 12.53 -4.54 6.67
C GLU A 122 12.03 -3.81 7.92
N MET A 123 10.79 -3.41 7.89
CA MET A 123 10.17 -2.74 9.02
C MET A 123 8.76 -3.28 9.27
N GLN A 124 8.50 -3.64 10.50
CA GLN A 124 7.19 -4.11 10.95
C GLN A 124 6.47 -2.98 11.66
N LEU A 125 5.32 -2.59 11.12
CA LEU A 125 4.48 -1.51 11.64
C LEU A 125 3.02 -1.94 11.71
N TYR A 126 2.28 -1.32 12.62
CA TYR A 126 0.84 -1.49 12.72
C TYR A 126 0.12 -0.45 11.87
N PRO A 127 -0.93 -0.82 11.15
CA PRO A 127 -1.80 0.17 10.54
C PRO A 127 -2.47 1.02 11.62
N LEU A 128 -2.49 2.33 11.43
CA LEU A 128 -3.15 3.25 12.35
C LEU A 128 -4.66 3.08 12.25
N GLU A 129 -5.31 2.83 13.37
CA GLU A 129 -6.76 2.85 13.47
C GLU A 129 -7.27 4.30 13.54
N ASP A 130 -7.73 4.81 12.43
CA ASP A 130 -8.41 6.12 12.40
C ASP A 130 -9.90 5.97 12.72
N SER A 131 -10.20 5.60 13.97
CA SER A 131 -11.56 5.31 14.44
C SER A 131 -12.55 6.46 14.25
N LYS A 132 -12.06 7.68 14.05
CA LYS A 132 -12.86 8.87 13.78
C LYS A 132 -12.85 9.30 12.32
N ASN A 133 -12.17 8.56 11.46
CA ASN A 133 -11.96 8.86 10.03
C ASN A 133 -11.41 10.27 9.78
N LEU A 134 -10.63 10.79 10.73
CA LEU A 134 -10.14 12.15 10.65
C LEU A 134 -9.03 12.32 9.62
N ARG A 135 -8.13 11.33 9.55
CA ARG A 135 -7.09 11.32 8.54
C ARG A 135 -7.66 11.08 7.15
N ASP A 136 -8.58 10.15 7.01
CA ASP A 136 -9.27 9.87 5.76
C ASP A 136 -10.05 11.08 5.24
N GLN A 137 -10.61 11.89 6.11
CA GLN A 137 -11.32 13.11 5.70
C GLN A 137 -10.41 14.08 4.93
N TYR A 138 -9.15 14.21 5.31
CA TYR A 138 -8.20 15.13 4.69
C TYR A 138 -7.29 14.44 3.67
N LEU A 139 -6.92 13.20 3.90
CA LEU A 139 -5.88 12.48 3.17
C LEU A 139 -6.42 11.29 2.37
N GLY A 140 -7.72 10.97 2.46
CA GLY A 140 -8.32 9.80 1.82
C GLY A 140 -8.19 9.75 0.29
N HIS A 141 -7.90 10.88 -0.36
CA HIS A 141 -7.64 10.94 -1.78
C HIS A 141 -6.23 10.48 -2.19
N LEU A 142 -5.32 10.30 -1.22
CA LEU A 142 -3.93 9.89 -1.45
C LEU A 142 -3.78 8.36 -1.36
N THR A 143 -4.52 7.64 -2.20
CA THR A 143 -4.60 6.17 -2.15
C THR A 143 -3.30 5.44 -2.49
N ASP A 144 -2.36 6.13 -3.13
CA ASP A 144 -1.09 5.55 -3.56
C ASP A 144 0.07 5.84 -2.59
N VAL A 145 -0.24 6.33 -1.39
CA VAL A 145 0.76 6.77 -0.42
C VAL A 145 0.68 5.94 0.86
N VAL A 146 1.84 5.64 1.43
CA VAL A 146 2.01 5.14 2.80
C VAL A 146 2.74 6.21 3.61
N MET A 147 2.15 6.61 4.73
CA MET A 147 2.66 7.68 5.60
C MET A 147 3.24 7.09 6.87
N VAL A 148 4.41 7.57 7.25
CA VAL A 148 5.10 7.21 8.48
C VAL A 148 5.35 8.45 9.32
N GLY A 149 5.38 8.29 10.66
CA GLY A 149 5.66 9.40 11.55
C GLY A 149 7.09 9.92 11.39
N TYR A 150 7.31 11.20 11.68
CA TYR A 150 8.65 11.81 11.59
C TYR A 150 9.64 11.21 12.60
N THR A 151 9.15 10.55 13.67
CA THR A 151 9.98 9.81 14.63
C THR A 151 10.27 8.39 14.19
N SER A 152 9.71 7.95 13.05
CA SER A 152 9.93 6.63 12.50
C SER A 152 11.33 6.51 11.89
N LEU A 153 11.97 5.37 12.08
CA LEU A 153 13.23 5.02 11.43
C LEU A 153 13.01 4.38 10.05
N ALA A 154 11.85 4.59 9.42
CA ALA A 154 11.49 3.91 8.18
C ALA A 154 12.49 4.19 7.06
N ALA A 155 12.86 5.45 6.83
CA ALA A 155 13.81 5.82 5.80
C ALA A 155 15.18 5.13 6.00
N GLU A 156 15.68 5.09 7.22
CA GLU A 156 16.97 4.49 7.55
C GLU A 156 16.95 2.97 7.44
N ARG A 157 15.85 2.34 7.88
CA ARG A 157 15.71 0.88 7.92
C ARG A 157 15.33 0.27 6.58
N LEU A 158 14.71 1.03 5.70
CA LEU A 158 14.28 0.56 4.37
C LEU A 158 15.37 0.79 3.29
N GLY A 159 16.61 0.51 3.63
CA GLY A 159 17.71 0.57 2.68
C GLY A 159 18.03 1.98 2.19
N GLY A 160 17.93 2.98 3.09
CA GLY A 160 18.15 4.39 2.75
C GLY A 160 17.04 4.95 1.86
N ALA A 161 15.80 4.52 2.11
CA ALA A 161 14.64 5.14 1.48
C ALA A 161 14.61 6.62 1.78
N ASP A 162 14.16 7.41 0.83
CA ASP A 162 13.87 8.82 1.02
C ASP A 162 12.45 9.16 0.53
N TYR A 163 12.08 10.42 0.63
CA TYR A 163 10.71 10.84 0.35
C TYR A 163 10.59 11.47 -1.05
N ASP A 164 11.48 11.11 -1.97
CA ASP A 164 11.55 11.66 -3.34
C ASP A 164 10.76 10.85 -4.38
N GLY A 165 10.05 9.82 -3.93
CA GLY A 165 9.24 8.96 -4.78
C GLY A 165 9.54 7.47 -4.63
N ASP A 166 10.21 7.09 -3.55
CA ASP A 166 10.49 5.69 -3.23
C ASP A 166 9.20 4.91 -3.01
N MET A 167 9.13 3.76 -3.67
CA MET A 167 8.00 2.86 -3.58
C MET A 167 8.25 1.78 -2.54
N ILE A 168 7.34 1.68 -1.60
CA ILE A 168 7.35 0.70 -0.52
C ILE A 168 6.31 -0.37 -0.79
N LYS A 169 6.71 -1.61 -0.59
CA LYS A 169 5.78 -2.76 -0.54
C LYS A 169 5.30 -2.94 0.88
N THR A 170 3.99 -2.98 1.04
CA THR A 170 3.36 -3.28 2.33
C THR A 170 2.76 -4.67 2.24
N ILE A 171 3.27 -5.61 3.03
CA ILE A 171 2.78 -6.99 3.11
C ILE A 171 1.91 -7.09 4.33
N SER A 172 0.66 -7.52 4.12
CA SER A 172 -0.37 -7.68 5.16
C SER A 172 -0.79 -9.13 5.36
N ASP A 173 -0.07 -10.06 4.76
CA ASP A 173 -0.34 -11.49 4.91
C ASP A 173 -0.01 -11.92 6.35
N PRO A 174 -0.94 -12.59 7.07
CA PRO A 174 -0.76 -12.99 8.46
C PRO A 174 0.25 -14.11 8.66
#